data_1060c1c7b7e2dc9e645fca1072237744
#
_entry.id   1060c1c7b7e2dc9e645fca1072237744
#
_cell.length_a   1.000
_cell.length_b   1.000
_cell.length_c   1.000
_cell.angle_alpha   90.00
_cell.angle_beta   90.00
_cell.angle_gamma   90.00
#
_symmetry.space_group_name_H-M   'P 1'
#
loop_
_entity.id
_entity.type
_entity.pdbx_description
1 polymer ?
#
loop_
_entity_poly.entity_id
_entity_poly.type
_entity_poly.pdbx_seq_one_letter_code
_entity_poly.pdbx_strand_id
1 'polypeptide(L)'
;MADYIEIRWHGRAQQGIVTAAKMVGEACLRSGKYVQAFPEFGPERMGAPVKAYNRVSDEPIRLHCQVTDPKYILIADSTLIATVNVTEGAPEDAVFIINTTKTPAEMRNELKLKNKKTLVYTLDASKISLEAIGRNMPNTPMLGALAKATGVITLDVLIDNFKENYSKKFSAKVVEGNIAAMTRGLHEVKGG
;
A
#
# COMPACT_ATOMS: atom_id res chain seq x y z
N MET A 1 -25.42 -3.75 5.82
CA MET A 1 -24.51 -3.90 4.69
C MET A 1 -23.21 -4.43 5.24
N ALA A 2 -22.59 -5.41 4.58
CA ALA A 2 -21.28 -5.88 5.03
C ALA A 2 -20.29 -4.71 5.00
N ASP A 3 -19.51 -4.55 6.05
CA ASP A 3 -18.55 -3.46 6.18
C ASP A 3 -17.25 -3.91 5.49
N TYR A 4 -16.92 -3.30 4.36
CA TYR A 4 -15.73 -3.62 3.61
C TYR A 4 -14.63 -2.59 3.89
N ILE A 5 -13.43 -3.09 4.17
CA ILE A 5 -12.22 -2.27 4.16
C ILE A 5 -11.68 -2.26 2.74
N GLU A 6 -11.65 -1.11 2.11
CA GLU A 6 -11.20 -0.95 0.74
C GLU A 6 -9.90 -0.14 0.67
N ILE A 7 -8.93 -0.71 -0.04
CA ILE A 7 -7.58 -0.15 -0.21
C ILE A 7 -7.32 0.02 -1.70
N ARG A 8 -6.85 1.20 -2.10
CA ARG A 8 -6.41 1.49 -3.46
C ARG A 8 -4.93 1.84 -3.47
N TRP A 9 -4.20 1.18 -4.36
CA TRP A 9 -2.80 1.41 -4.61
C TRP A 9 -2.60 2.15 -5.92
N HIS A 10 -1.78 3.19 -5.90
CA HIS A 10 -1.33 3.91 -7.08
C HIS A 10 0.19 3.76 -7.21
N GLY A 11 0.66 3.44 -8.40
CA GLY A 11 2.08 3.36 -8.71
C GLY A 11 2.31 3.27 -10.20
N ARG A 12 3.54 3.00 -10.60
CA ARG A 12 3.90 2.74 -11.98
C ARG A 12 4.25 1.26 -12.17
N ALA A 13 4.16 0.79 -13.40
CA ALA A 13 4.64 -0.54 -13.76
C ALA A 13 6.07 -0.74 -13.24
N GLN A 14 6.36 -1.93 -12.70
CA GLN A 14 7.61 -2.35 -12.06
C GLN A 14 7.86 -1.84 -10.61
N GLN A 15 7.01 -1.00 -10.03
CA GLN A 15 7.13 -0.61 -8.62
C GLN A 15 6.52 -1.63 -7.63
N GLY A 16 6.00 -2.76 -8.12
CA GLY A 16 5.55 -3.88 -7.30
C GLY A 16 4.23 -3.68 -6.55
N ILE A 17 3.39 -2.70 -6.91
CA ILE A 17 2.14 -2.43 -6.19
C ILE A 17 1.13 -3.58 -6.29
N VAL A 18 1.06 -4.26 -7.44
CA VAL A 18 0.21 -5.45 -7.62
C VAL A 18 0.67 -6.57 -6.69
N THR A 19 2.00 -6.75 -6.55
CA THR A 19 2.58 -7.71 -5.62
C THR A 19 2.27 -7.35 -4.17
N ALA A 20 2.35 -6.06 -3.81
CA ALA A 20 2.00 -5.60 -2.46
C ALA A 20 0.52 -5.85 -2.15
N ALA A 21 -0.38 -5.51 -3.06
CA ALA A 21 -1.81 -5.79 -2.89
C ALA A 21 -2.08 -7.30 -2.72
N LYS A 22 -1.40 -8.14 -3.51
CA LYS A 22 -1.48 -9.60 -3.35
C LYS A 22 -0.97 -10.05 -1.98
N MET A 23 0.16 -9.54 -1.51
CA MET A 23 0.72 -9.86 -0.18
C MET A 23 -0.22 -9.47 0.96
N VAL A 24 -0.85 -8.29 0.89
CA VAL A 24 -1.88 -7.88 1.85
C VAL A 24 -3.05 -8.86 1.82
N GLY A 25 -3.51 -9.23 0.63
CA GLY A 25 -4.59 -10.20 0.47
C GLY A 25 -4.27 -11.55 1.11
N GLU A 26 -3.10 -12.12 0.81
CA GLU A 26 -2.64 -13.39 1.36
C GLU A 26 -2.50 -13.33 2.89
N ALA A 27 -1.94 -12.24 3.42
CA ALA A 27 -1.75 -12.05 4.84
C ALA A 27 -3.10 -11.88 5.60
N CYS A 28 -4.05 -11.13 5.04
CA CYS A 28 -5.39 -10.99 5.60
C CYS A 28 -6.15 -12.34 5.57
N LEU A 29 -6.02 -13.10 4.49
CA LEU A 29 -6.63 -14.43 4.38
C LEU A 29 -6.12 -15.39 5.49
N ARG A 30 -4.81 -15.36 5.77
CA ARG A 30 -4.22 -16.13 6.89
C ARG A 30 -4.76 -15.72 8.25
N SER A 31 -5.16 -14.47 8.40
CA SER A 31 -5.81 -13.94 9.62
C SER A 31 -7.31 -14.27 9.70
N GLY A 32 -7.82 -15.13 8.81
CA GLY A 32 -9.22 -15.56 8.81
C GLY A 32 -10.18 -14.56 8.17
N LYS A 33 -9.67 -13.53 7.46
CA LYS A 33 -10.49 -12.57 6.74
C LYS A 33 -10.85 -13.07 5.34
N TYR A 34 -11.97 -12.58 4.81
CA TYR A 34 -12.31 -12.71 3.39
C TYR A 34 -11.65 -11.57 2.61
N VAL A 35 -11.07 -11.88 1.46
CA VAL A 35 -10.25 -10.93 0.70
C VAL A 35 -10.49 -11.03 -0.79
N GLN A 36 -10.51 -9.89 -1.45
CA GLN A 36 -10.30 -9.76 -2.88
C GLN A 36 -9.06 -8.89 -3.09
N ALA A 37 -8.15 -9.32 -3.97
CA ALA A 37 -6.98 -8.54 -4.38
C ALA A 37 -6.89 -8.62 -5.92
N PHE A 38 -6.97 -7.48 -6.59
CA PHE A 38 -7.01 -7.43 -8.04
C PHE A 38 -6.34 -6.17 -8.60
N PRO A 39 -5.64 -6.29 -9.74
CA PRO A 39 -5.09 -5.14 -10.45
C PRO A 39 -6.15 -4.51 -11.37
N GLU A 40 -5.92 -3.23 -11.69
CA GLU A 40 -6.54 -2.55 -12.82
C GLU A 40 -5.45 -2.27 -13.84
N PHE A 41 -5.47 -3.02 -14.93
CA PHE A 41 -4.52 -2.84 -16.01
C PHE A 41 -4.98 -1.70 -16.95
N GLY A 42 -4.16 -0.68 -17.05
CA GLY A 42 -4.26 0.33 -18.10
C GLY A 42 -3.48 -0.11 -19.35
N PRO A 43 -3.27 0.81 -20.32
CA PRO A 43 -2.42 0.51 -21.48
C PRO A 43 -1.03 0.09 -20.99
N GLU A 44 -0.64 -1.13 -21.36
CA GLU A 44 0.65 -1.73 -20.95
C GLU A 44 1.82 -0.99 -21.61
N ARG A 45 2.39 -0.03 -20.90
CA ARG A 45 3.63 0.66 -21.27
C ARG A 45 4.53 0.73 -20.05
N MET A 46 5.83 0.59 -20.26
CA MET A 46 6.82 0.76 -19.21
C MET A 46 6.64 2.13 -18.53
N GLY A 47 6.52 2.13 -17.18
CA GLY A 47 6.28 3.36 -16.42
C GLY A 47 4.85 3.92 -16.47
N ALA A 48 3.91 3.25 -17.13
CA ALA A 48 2.50 3.64 -17.13
C ALA A 48 1.91 3.58 -15.71
N PRO A 49 0.93 4.46 -15.39
CA PRO A 49 0.18 4.37 -14.14
C PRO A 49 -0.53 3.01 -14.03
N VAL A 50 -0.41 2.40 -12.88
CA VAL A 50 -1.08 1.13 -12.53
C VAL A 50 -1.82 1.33 -11.23
N LYS A 51 -3.00 0.73 -11.11
CA LYS A 51 -3.74 0.64 -9.86
C LYS A 51 -3.85 -0.83 -9.42
N ALA A 52 -3.94 -1.03 -8.13
CA ALA A 52 -4.32 -2.31 -7.55
C ALA A 52 -5.24 -2.06 -6.37
N TYR A 53 -6.01 -3.06 -6.02
CA TYR A 53 -7.04 -2.95 -4.98
C TYR A 53 -7.01 -4.13 -4.03
N ASN A 54 -7.37 -3.84 -2.78
CA ASN A 54 -7.80 -4.86 -1.83
C ASN A 54 -9.19 -4.51 -1.32
N ARG A 55 -10.00 -5.53 -1.13
CA ARG A 55 -11.23 -5.48 -0.34
C ARG A 55 -11.12 -6.56 0.71
N VAL A 56 -11.26 -6.17 1.98
CA VAL A 56 -11.11 -7.06 3.14
C VAL A 56 -12.38 -7.01 3.96
N SER A 57 -12.84 -8.15 4.47
CA SER A 57 -14.07 -8.26 5.27
C SER A 57 -13.96 -9.41 6.27
N ASP A 58 -14.74 -9.31 7.35
CA ASP A 58 -14.96 -10.42 8.28
C ASP A 58 -16.00 -11.42 7.76
N GLU A 59 -16.76 -11.06 6.72
CA GLU A 59 -17.79 -11.89 6.10
C GLU A 59 -17.50 -12.14 4.61
N PRO A 60 -18.12 -13.17 3.99
CA PRO A 60 -17.92 -13.47 2.57
C PRO A 60 -18.22 -12.27 1.66
N ILE A 61 -17.26 -11.93 0.81
CA ILE A 61 -17.37 -10.81 -0.13
C ILE A 61 -18.12 -11.28 -1.37
N ARG A 62 -19.30 -10.69 -1.62
CA ARG A 62 -20.14 -11.00 -2.78
C ARG A 62 -20.12 -9.91 -3.85
N LEU A 63 -19.35 -8.85 -3.64
CA LEU A 63 -19.19 -7.76 -4.62
C LEU A 63 -18.22 -8.16 -5.72
N HIS A 64 -18.57 -7.85 -6.97
CA HIS A 64 -17.72 -8.07 -8.15
C HIS A 64 -17.46 -6.78 -8.93
N CYS A 65 -17.65 -5.62 -8.28
CA CYS A 65 -17.37 -4.31 -8.86
C CYS A 65 -16.00 -3.78 -8.44
N GLN A 66 -15.55 -2.74 -9.13
CA GLN A 66 -14.34 -2.00 -8.75
C GLN A 66 -14.53 -1.32 -7.38
N VAL A 67 -13.40 -0.98 -6.74
CA VAL A 67 -13.36 -0.16 -5.53
C VAL A 67 -13.61 1.29 -5.92
N THR A 68 -14.71 1.86 -5.45
CA THR A 68 -15.10 3.25 -5.73
C THR A 68 -14.83 4.19 -4.55
N ASP A 69 -14.89 3.68 -3.32
CA ASP A 69 -14.82 4.47 -2.09
C ASP A 69 -13.66 4.00 -1.18
N PRO A 70 -12.38 4.09 -1.66
CA PRO A 70 -11.24 3.54 -0.93
C PRO A 70 -11.00 4.30 0.37
N LYS A 71 -11.09 3.60 1.49
CA LYS A 71 -10.75 4.13 2.82
C LYS A 71 -9.25 4.40 2.94
N TYR A 72 -8.43 3.54 2.34
CA TYR A 72 -6.97 3.64 2.39
C TYR A 72 -6.40 3.79 0.99
N ILE A 73 -5.60 4.83 0.77
CA ILE A 73 -5.00 5.16 -0.51
C ILE A 73 -3.49 5.18 -0.37
N LEU A 74 -2.81 4.25 -1.06
CA LEU A 74 -1.36 4.17 -1.08
C LEU A 74 -0.82 4.69 -2.41
N ILE A 75 0.14 5.61 -2.34
CA ILE A 75 0.75 6.25 -3.52
C ILE A 75 2.24 5.93 -3.52
N ALA A 76 2.64 4.92 -4.30
CA ALA A 76 4.03 4.47 -4.41
C ALA A 76 4.89 5.44 -5.25
N ASP A 77 4.26 6.27 -6.06
CA ASP A 77 4.94 7.29 -6.88
C ASP A 77 4.18 8.61 -6.79
N SER A 78 4.72 9.55 -6.01
CA SER A 78 4.09 10.85 -5.79
C SER A 78 3.98 11.72 -7.07
N THR A 79 4.75 11.41 -8.12
CA THR A 79 4.62 12.13 -9.41
C THR A 79 3.28 11.87 -10.08
N LEU A 80 2.57 10.81 -9.71
CA LEU A 80 1.23 10.51 -10.23
C LEU A 80 0.18 11.52 -9.77
N ILE A 81 0.39 12.23 -8.67
CA ILE A 81 -0.55 13.23 -8.14
C ILE A 81 -0.84 14.33 -9.16
N ALA A 82 0.14 14.66 -10.00
CA ALA A 82 -0.01 15.69 -11.05
C ALA A 82 -0.82 15.19 -12.28
N THR A 83 -0.95 13.89 -12.49
CA THR A 83 -1.49 13.30 -13.72
C THR A 83 -2.68 12.38 -13.52
N VAL A 84 -2.89 11.92 -12.30
CA VAL A 84 -3.97 11.00 -11.91
C VAL A 84 -4.74 11.59 -10.74
N ASN A 85 -6.08 11.53 -10.79
CA ASN A 85 -6.90 11.91 -9.66
C ASN A 85 -6.82 10.82 -8.56
N VAL A 86 -5.77 10.89 -7.74
CA VAL A 86 -5.54 9.92 -6.65
C VAL A 86 -6.53 10.06 -5.48
N THR A 87 -7.29 11.15 -5.43
CA THR A 87 -8.28 11.43 -4.38
C THR A 87 -9.70 11.03 -4.77
N GLU A 88 -9.91 10.55 -6.00
CA GLU A 88 -11.23 10.15 -6.51
C GLU A 88 -11.89 9.14 -5.58
N GLY A 89 -13.16 9.38 -5.20
CA GLY A 89 -13.95 8.51 -4.33
C GLY A 89 -13.46 8.41 -2.89
N ALA A 90 -12.38 9.10 -2.49
CA ALA A 90 -11.89 9.04 -1.13
C ALA A 90 -12.91 9.65 -0.14
N PRO A 91 -13.36 8.91 0.90
CA PRO A 91 -14.25 9.45 1.92
C PRO A 91 -13.56 10.53 2.75
N GLU A 92 -14.34 11.31 3.50
CA GLU A 92 -13.83 12.43 4.30
C GLU A 92 -12.79 12.03 5.35
N ASP A 93 -12.87 10.81 5.83
CA ASP A 93 -11.98 10.23 6.82
C ASP A 93 -10.97 9.24 6.20
N ALA A 94 -10.69 9.39 4.90
CA ALA A 94 -9.71 8.58 4.20
C ALA A 94 -8.29 8.74 4.78
N VAL A 95 -7.47 7.71 4.57
CA VAL A 95 -6.06 7.68 4.98
C VAL A 95 -5.18 7.57 3.75
N PHE A 96 -4.31 8.55 3.55
CA PHE A 96 -3.32 8.56 2.49
C PHE A 96 -1.95 8.16 3.02
N ILE A 97 -1.28 7.24 2.34
CA ILE A 97 0.10 6.80 2.65
C ILE A 97 0.94 7.03 1.39
N ILE A 98 1.93 7.91 1.46
CA ILE A 98 2.59 8.45 0.27
C ILE A 98 4.09 8.22 0.35
N ASN A 99 4.66 7.60 -0.68
CA ASN A 99 6.09 7.52 -0.88
C ASN A 99 6.64 8.87 -1.34
N THR A 100 7.26 9.61 -0.44
CA THR A 100 7.81 10.94 -0.70
C THR A 100 8.75 11.37 0.42
N THR A 101 9.65 12.31 0.14
CA THR A 101 10.49 12.99 1.14
C THR A 101 9.77 14.17 1.80
N LYS A 102 8.64 14.63 1.23
CA LYS A 102 7.84 15.74 1.75
C LYS A 102 7.14 15.34 3.06
N THR A 103 6.83 16.35 3.87
CA THR A 103 6.08 16.17 5.12
C THR A 103 4.60 15.89 4.86
N PRO A 104 3.88 15.30 5.83
CA PRO A 104 2.43 15.12 5.73
C PRO A 104 1.66 16.42 5.47
N ALA A 105 2.10 17.54 6.05
CA ALA A 105 1.47 18.85 5.86
C ALA A 105 1.64 19.37 4.42
N GLU A 106 2.82 19.23 3.84
CA GLU A 106 3.08 19.60 2.43
C GLU A 106 2.23 18.73 1.50
N MET A 107 2.15 17.43 1.74
CA MET A 107 1.35 16.51 0.92
C MET A 107 -0.14 16.76 1.06
N ARG A 108 -0.64 17.11 2.25
CA ARG A 108 -2.01 17.54 2.46
C ARG A 108 -2.37 18.74 1.57
N ASN A 109 -1.48 19.74 1.51
CA ASN A 109 -1.66 20.92 0.69
C ASN A 109 -1.63 20.59 -0.82
N GLU A 110 -0.69 19.74 -1.24
CA GLU A 110 -0.56 19.30 -2.64
C GLU A 110 -1.79 18.53 -3.12
N LEU A 111 -2.33 17.65 -2.28
CA LEU A 111 -3.57 16.91 -2.53
C LEU A 111 -4.84 17.77 -2.34
N LYS A 112 -4.69 19.02 -1.88
CA LYS A 112 -5.81 19.97 -1.61
C LYS A 112 -6.86 19.40 -0.66
N LEU A 113 -6.44 18.61 0.33
CA LEU A 113 -7.32 17.96 1.31
C LEU A 113 -7.81 18.98 2.34
N LYS A 114 -9.09 19.31 2.27
CA LYS A 114 -9.73 20.31 3.15
C LYS A 114 -10.23 19.71 4.46
N ASN A 115 -10.62 18.44 4.45
CA ASN A 115 -11.21 17.81 5.62
C ASN A 115 -10.13 17.44 6.65
N LYS A 116 -10.34 17.83 7.91
CA LYS A 116 -9.42 17.55 9.02
C LYS A 116 -9.44 16.08 9.46
N LYS A 117 -10.49 15.32 9.13
CA LYS A 117 -10.59 13.89 9.44
C LYS A 117 -9.73 13.03 8.53
N THR A 118 -9.38 13.53 7.33
CA THR A 118 -8.48 12.83 6.41
C THR A 118 -7.08 12.78 7.01
N LEU A 119 -6.49 11.61 7.13
CA LEU A 119 -5.13 11.42 7.63
C LEU A 119 -4.14 11.31 6.47
N VAL A 120 -2.95 11.86 6.67
CA VAL A 120 -1.86 11.81 5.68
C VAL A 120 -0.59 11.31 6.34
N TYR A 121 -0.07 10.22 5.80
CA TYR A 121 1.20 9.64 6.19
C TYR A 121 2.20 9.71 5.05
N THR A 122 3.45 9.96 5.36
CA THR A 122 4.56 10.03 4.39
C THR A 122 5.76 9.22 4.86
N LEU A 123 6.46 8.62 3.90
CA LEU A 123 7.74 7.95 4.14
C LEU A 123 8.58 7.97 2.86
N ASP A 124 9.90 7.97 2.98
CA ASP A 124 10.80 7.75 1.85
C ASP A 124 11.02 6.25 1.61
N ALA A 125 9.97 5.61 1.07
CA ALA A 125 9.98 4.18 0.78
C ALA A 125 11.03 3.82 -0.28
N SER A 126 11.32 4.73 -1.21
CA SER A 126 12.36 4.55 -2.23
C SER A 126 13.73 4.44 -1.61
N LYS A 127 14.10 5.34 -0.69
CA LYS A 127 15.36 5.29 0.05
C LYS A 127 15.46 4.03 0.89
N ILE A 128 14.41 3.72 1.68
CA ILE A 128 14.38 2.53 2.53
C ILE A 128 14.63 1.26 1.69
N SER A 129 13.97 1.13 0.55
CA SER A 129 14.13 -0.05 -0.29
C SER A 129 15.50 -0.15 -0.94
N LEU A 130 16.08 0.98 -1.38
CA LEU A 130 17.45 1.02 -1.92
C LEU A 130 18.47 0.57 -0.87
N GLU A 131 18.37 1.04 0.36
CA GLU A 131 19.28 0.70 1.45
C GLU A 131 19.13 -0.75 1.93
N ALA A 132 17.88 -1.23 2.06
CA ALA A 132 17.61 -2.56 2.63
C ALA A 132 17.63 -3.69 1.60
N ILE A 133 17.20 -3.43 0.36
CA ILE A 133 17.01 -4.45 -0.69
C ILE A 133 18.03 -4.28 -1.83
N GLY A 134 18.62 -3.09 -1.98
CA GLY A 134 19.53 -2.73 -3.09
C GLY A 134 18.80 -2.39 -4.39
N ARG A 135 17.48 -2.18 -4.34
CA ARG A 135 16.63 -1.84 -5.51
C ARG A 135 15.54 -0.86 -5.09
N ASN A 136 15.14 0.02 -6.01
CA ASN A 136 14.02 0.92 -5.78
C ASN A 136 12.69 0.16 -5.91
N MET A 137 12.25 -0.43 -4.80
CA MET A 137 11.03 -1.24 -4.67
C MET A 137 10.18 -0.69 -3.51
N PRO A 138 9.51 0.46 -3.69
CA PRO A 138 8.80 1.15 -2.59
C PRO A 138 7.63 0.35 -2.00
N ASN A 139 7.13 -0.64 -2.72
CA ASN A 139 6.03 -1.49 -2.29
C ASN A 139 6.28 -2.16 -0.93
N THR A 140 7.49 -2.65 -0.67
CA THR A 140 7.80 -3.39 0.57
C THR A 140 7.80 -2.50 1.81
N PRO A 141 8.50 -1.35 1.87
CA PRO A 141 8.37 -0.42 2.99
C PRO A 141 6.93 0.10 3.18
N MET A 142 6.19 0.29 2.09
CA MET A 142 4.80 0.74 2.18
C MET A 142 3.86 -0.28 2.84
N LEU A 143 4.17 -1.57 2.81
CA LEU A 143 3.43 -2.58 3.59
C LEU A 143 3.59 -2.34 5.10
N GLY A 144 4.80 -2.01 5.56
CA GLY A 144 5.03 -1.64 6.97
C GLY A 144 4.29 -0.36 7.35
N ALA A 145 4.32 0.66 6.48
CA ALA A 145 3.57 1.90 6.68
C ALA A 145 2.05 1.65 6.72
N LEU A 146 1.52 0.77 5.86
CA LEU A 146 0.11 0.36 5.88
C LEU A 146 -0.25 -0.27 7.24
N ALA A 147 0.57 -1.20 7.73
CA ALA A 147 0.33 -1.83 9.03
C ALA A 147 0.24 -0.79 10.16
N LYS A 148 1.16 0.19 10.18
CA LYS A 148 1.19 1.26 11.20
C LYS A 148 0.00 2.20 11.08
N ALA A 149 -0.31 2.66 9.88
CA ALA A 149 -1.30 3.71 9.65
C ALA A 149 -2.75 3.23 9.76
N THR A 150 -3.00 1.95 9.54
CA THR A 150 -4.37 1.44 9.35
C THR A 150 -4.81 0.40 10.36
N GLY A 151 -3.89 -0.40 10.89
CA GLY A 151 -4.21 -1.55 11.73
C GLY A 151 -4.98 -2.68 11.02
N VAL A 152 -5.17 -2.59 9.69
CA VAL A 152 -5.86 -3.63 8.89
C VAL A 152 -5.16 -4.98 8.96
N ILE A 153 -3.84 -4.93 9.04
CA ILE A 153 -2.94 -6.08 9.17
C ILE A 153 -1.75 -5.71 10.05
N THR A 154 -1.25 -6.64 10.84
CA THR A 154 -0.04 -6.42 11.64
C THR A 154 1.23 -6.68 10.85
N LEU A 155 2.34 -6.08 11.28
CA LEU A 155 3.64 -6.32 10.66
C LEU A 155 4.06 -7.80 10.78
N ASP A 156 3.80 -8.43 11.91
CA ASP A 156 4.18 -9.83 12.15
C ASP A 156 3.51 -10.76 11.15
N VAL A 157 2.20 -10.58 10.91
CA VAL A 157 1.45 -11.38 9.91
C VAL A 157 1.99 -11.14 8.50
N LEU A 158 2.37 -9.91 8.15
CA LEU A 158 3.01 -9.61 6.85
C LEU A 158 4.37 -10.30 6.71
N ILE A 159 5.19 -10.26 7.76
CA ILE A 159 6.52 -10.91 7.78
C ILE A 159 6.39 -12.43 7.68
N ASP A 160 5.49 -13.03 8.45
CA ASP A 160 5.28 -14.48 8.43
C ASP A 160 4.77 -14.95 7.08
N ASN A 161 3.80 -14.23 6.50
CA ASN A 161 3.32 -14.50 5.15
C ASN A 161 4.44 -14.39 4.11
N PHE A 162 5.30 -13.35 4.24
CA PHE A 162 6.43 -13.16 3.34
C PHE A 162 7.45 -14.30 3.45
N LYS A 163 7.83 -14.69 4.66
CA LYS A 163 8.76 -15.80 4.91
C LYS A 163 8.25 -17.09 4.30
N GLU A 164 7.00 -17.45 4.54
CA GLU A 164 6.41 -18.69 4.06
C GLU A 164 6.37 -18.78 2.53
N ASN A 165 5.95 -17.69 1.87
CA ASN A 165 5.75 -17.69 0.42
C ASN A 165 7.03 -17.45 -0.39
N TYR A 166 8.05 -16.82 0.21
CA TYR A 166 9.21 -16.34 -0.53
C TYR A 166 10.56 -16.90 -0.07
N SER A 167 10.69 -17.49 1.14
CA SER A 167 11.98 -18.04 1.62
C SER A 167 12.54 -19.17 0.73
N LYS A 168 11.66 -19.89 0.04
CA LYS A 168 12.09 -20.93 -0.92
C LYS A 168 12.44 -20.38 -2.30
N LYS A 169 12.06 -19.14 -2.60
CA LYS A 169 12.21 -18.51 -3.93
C LYS A 169 13.38 -17.53 -3.99
N PHE A 170 13.75 -16.98 -2.85
CA PHE A 170 14.78 -15.95 -2.73
C PHE A 170 15.89 -16.38 -1.77
N SER A 171 17.08 -15.82 -1.95
CA SER A 171 18.18 -16.00 -1.00
C SER A 171 17.82 -15.40 0.38
N ALA A 172 18.46 -15.92 1.44
CA ALA A 172 18.26 -15.40 2.80
C ALA A 172 18.47 -13.89 2.88
N LYS A 173 19.52 -13.37 2.21
CA LYS A 173 19.84 -11.94 2.13
C LYS A 173 18.65 -11.12 1.57
N VAL A 174 17.99 -11.61 0.53
CA VAL A 174 16.82 -10.92 -0.08
C VAL A 174 15.64 -10.96 0.85
N VAL A 175 15.41 -12.08 1.52
CA VAL A 175 14.31 -12.23 2.50
C VAL A 175 14.52 -11.28 3.67
N GLU A 176 15.71 -11.26 4.26
CA GLU A 176 16.07 -10.38 5.37
C GLU A 176 15.96 -8.90 4.99
N GLY A 177 16.43 -8.52 3.79
CA GLY A 177 16.33 -7.17 3.27
C GLY A 177 14.89 -6.70 3.13
N ASN A 178 13.97 -7.56 2.66
CA ASN A 178 12.55 -7.24 2.56
C ASN A 178 11.90 -7.11 3.94
N ILE A 179 12.23 -7.97 4.88
CA ILE A 179 11.74 -7.88 6.27
C ILE A 179 12.23 -6.57 6.91
N ALA A 180 13.51 -6.24 6.76
CA ALA A 180 14.06 -4.98 7.25
C ALA A 180 13.36 -3.78 6.62
N ALA A 181 13.07 -3.82 5.32
CA ALA A 181 12.35 -2.76 4.63
C ALA A 181 10.91 -2.56 5.15
N MET A 182 10.17 -3.65 5.39
CA MET A 182 8.82 -3.59 6.02
C MET A 182 8.90 -3.01 7.43
N THR A 183 9.84 -3.49 8.25
CA THR A 183 10.05 -3.02 9.62
C THR A 183 10.39 -1.53 9.66
N ARG A 184 11.30 -1.08 8.82
CA ARG A 184 11.63 0.34 8.67
C ARG A 184 10.42 1.17 8.21
N GLY A 185 9.65 0.66 7.25
CA GLY A 185 8.44 1.33 6.79
C GLY A 185 7.44 1.59 7.92
N LEU A 186 7.30 0.66 8.86
CA LEU A 186 6.46 0.83 10.05
C LEU A 186 7.02 1.91 11.01
N HIS A 187 8.34 1.95 11.19
CA HIS A 187 8.97 2.86 12.18
C HIS A 187 9.24 4.26 11.62
N GLU A 188 9.55 4.39 10.33
CA GLU A 188 9.95 5.65 9.71
C GLU A 188 8.77 6.43 9.10
N VAL A 189 7.58 5.84 8.98
CA VAL A 189 6.39 6.55 8.51
C VAL A 189 6.01 7.68 9.47
N LYS A 190 5.74 8.87 8.90
CA LYS A 190 5.39 10.09 9.63
C LYS A 190 3.95 10.48 9.34
N GLY A 191 3.24 11.04 10.32
CA GLY A 191 1.88 11.56 10.14
C GLY A 191 0.84 10.90 11.02
N GLY A 192 -0.44 11.15 10.70
CA GLY A 192 -1.61 10.71 11.46
C GLY A 192 -2.49 11.85 11.87
#